data_1182faffe661a7ff16ceb9c83e908eea
#
_entry.id   1182faffe661a7ff16ceb9c83e908eea
#
_cell.length_a   1.000
_cell.length_b   1.000
_cell.length_c   1.000
_cell.angle_alpha   90.00
_cell.angle_beta   90.00
_cell.angle_gamma   90.00
#
_symmetry.space_group_name_H-M   'P 1'
#
loop_
_entity.id
_entity.type
_entity.pdbx_description
1 polymer ?
#
loop_
_entity_poly.entity_id
_entity_poly.type
_entity_poly.pdbx_seq_one_letter_code
_entity_poly.pdbx_strand_id
1 'polypeptide(L)'
;MPVVRISKRSFDPARLAETEKLLADSESALRDALTRLDGLIHYYVGIDRENGSVTNVSVWDSLAHAKQMDTLPEMLAQRPIVEAAGVKFEKITNHESLWVISP
;
A
#
# COMPACT_ATOMS: atom_id res chain seq x y z
N MET A 1 8.06 19.38 -1.06
CA MET A 1 6.85 18.92 -1.79
C MET A 1 6.49 17.54 -1.34
N PRO A 2 5.21 17.25 -1.08
CA PRO A 2 4.78 15.88 -0.75
C PRO A 2 5.09 14.89 -1.87
N VAL A 3 5.37 13.66 -1.47
CA VAL A 3 5.63 12.55 -2.38
C VAL A 3 4.49 11.55 -2.25
N VAL A 4 3.93 11.13 -3.38
CA VAL A 4 2.89 10.10 -3.43
C VAL A 4 3.53 8.79 -3.89
N ARG A 5 3.41 7.76 -3.06
CA ARG A 5 3.87 6.42 -3.38
C ARG A 5 2.67 5.55 -3.74
N ILE A 6 2.72 4.90 -4.89
CA ILE A 6 1.64 4.05 -5.39
C ILE A 6 2.16 2.63 -5.56
N SER A 7 1.48 1.68 -4.93
CA SER A 7 1.73 0.25 -5.07
C SER A 7 0.44 -0.41 -5.54
N LYS A 8 0.47 -1.03 -6.71
CA LYS A 8 -0.68 -1.75 -7.27
C LYS A 8 -0.48 -3.24 -7.17
N ARG A 9 -1.58 -3.95 -6.96
CA ARG A 9 -1.64 -5.40 -6.91
C ARG A 9 -2.89 -5.88 -7.62
N SER A 10 -2.82 -7.03 -8.26
CA SER A 10 -3.97 -7.66 -8.90
C SER A 10 -4.30 -8.98 -8.22
N PHE A 11 -5.56 -9.35 -8.25
CA PHE A 11 -6.04 -10.61 -7.72
C PHE A 11 -7.18 -11.15 -8.60
N ASP A 12 -7.45 -12.46 -8.48
CA ASP A 12 -8.57 -13.07 -9.18
C ASP A 12 -9.87 -12.61 -8.52
N PRO A 13 -10.80 -11.94 -9.26
CA PRO A 13 -12.09 -11.51 -8.71
C PRO A 13 -12.90 -12.65 -8.08
N ALA A 14 -12.72 -13.89 -8.51
CA ALA A 14 -13.35 -15.04 -7.90
C ALA A 14 -12.87 -15.31 -6.46
N ARG A 15 -11.71 -14.74 -6.08
CA ARG A 15 -11.13 -14.84 -4.73
C ARG A 15 -11.30 -13.57 -3.92
N LEU A 16 -12.29 -12.77 -4.24
CA LEU A 16 -12.53 -11.47 -3.61
C LEU A 16 -12.65 -11.56 -2.08
N ALA A 17 -13.49 -12.47 -1.59
CA ALA A 17 -13.71 -12.59 -0.14
C ALA A 17 -12.43 -12.94 0.62
N GLU A 18 -11.62 -13.86 0.07
CA GLU A 18 -10.33 -14.22 0.64
C GLU A 18 -9.36 -13.04 0.65
N THR A 19 -9.30 -12.30 -0.45
CA THR A 19 -8.44 -11.13 -0.59
C THR A 19 -8.84 -10.02 0.39
N GLU A 20 -10.12 -9.71 0.51
CA GLU A 20 -10.61 -8.71 1.46
C GLU A 20 -10.27 -9.09 2.91
N LYS A 21 -10.40 -10.38 3.25
CA LYS A 21 -10.06 -10.86 4.59
C LYS A 21 -8.56 -10.67 4.88
N LEU A 22 -7.71 -11.04 3.92
CA LEU A 22 -6.26 -10.84 4.07
C LEU A 22 -5.89 -9.38 4.26
N LEU A 23 -6.51 -8.47 3.51
CA LEU A 23 -6.28 -7.04 3.64
C LEU A 23 -6.73 -6.51 5.01
N ALA A 24 -7.90 -6.94 5.47
CA ALA A 24 -8.41 -6.56 6.78
C ALA A 24 -7.50 -7.07 7.91
N ASP A 25 -7.03 -8.31 7.81
CA ASP A 25 -6.13 -8.90 8.79
C ASP A 25 -4.75 -8.20 8.78
N SER A 26 -4.28 -7.74 7.63
CA SER A 26 -3.00 -7.04 7.53
C SER A 26 -3.02 -5.66 8.15
N GLU A 27 -4.17 -5.00 8.25
CA GLU A 27 -4.28 -3.66 8.85
C GLU A 27 -3.75 -3.65 10.29
N SER A 28 -4.18 -4.58 11.13
CA SER A 28 -3.74 -4.62 12.52
C SER A 28 -2.24 -4.88 12.66
N ALA A 29 -1.65 -5.66 11.73
CA ALA A 29 -0.22 -5.93 11.73
C ALA A 29 0.61 -4.71 11.27
N LEU A 30 0.06 -3.90 10.37
CA LEU A 30 0.78 -2.80 9.72
C LEU A 30 0.53 -1.45 10.38
N ARG A 31 -0.62 -1.23 10.99
CA ARG A 31 -1.02 0.08 11.54
C ARG A 31 0.04 0.67 12.46
N ASP A 32 0.47 -0.06 13.47
CA ASP A 32 1.46 0.43 14.43
C ASP A 32 2.82 0.67 13.79
N ALA A 33 3.24 -0.22 12.90
CA ALA A 33 4.51 -0.08 12.18
C ALA A 33 4.51 1.17 11.31
N LEU A 34 3.44 1.40 10.55
CA LEU A 34 3.32 2.53 9.64
C LEU A 34 3.25 3.86 10.39
N THR A 35 2.51 3.93 11.50
CA THR A 35 2.37 5.15 12.28
C THR A 35 3.65 5.57 12.99
N ARG A 36 4.62 4.67 13.14
CA ARG A 36 5.94 4.99 13.70
C ARG A 36 6.94 5.50 12.68
N LEU A 37 6.62 5.44 11.38
CA LEU A 37 7.53 5.91 10.34
C LEU A 37 7.52 7.44 10.25
N ASP A 38 8.70 8.02 10.05
CA ASP A 38 8.84 9.45 9.90
C ASP A 38 8.26 9.92 8.56
N GLY A 39 7.58 11.06 8.59
CA GLY A 39 7.13 11.75 7.39
C GLY A 39 5.88 11.19 6.73
N LEU A 40 5.24 10.19 7.30
CA LEU A 40 3.97 9.68 6.77
C LEU A 40 2.84 10.68 7.04
N ILE A 41 2.18 11.11 5.96
CA ILE A 41 1.04 12.02 6.05
C ILE A 41 -0.27 11.24 5.99
N HIS A 42 -0.44 10.40 4.97
CA HIS A 42 -1.60 9.53 4.80
C HIS A 42 -1.21 8.19 4.21
N TYR A 43 -2.00 7.17 4.53
CA TYR A 43 -1.87 5.83 3.95
C TYR A 43 -3.25 5.31 3.61
N TYR A 44 -3.46 4.97 2.35
CA TYR A 44 -4.74 4.45 1.85
C TYR A 44 -4.56 3.06 1.28
N VAL A 45 -5.55 2.20 1.53
CA VAL A 45 -5.68 0.91 0.84
C VAL A 45 -7.05 0.91 0.19
N GLY A 46 -7.08 0.84 -1.13
CA GLY A 46 -8.31 0.82 -1.91
C GLY A 46 -8.43 -0.47 -2.70
N ILE A 47 -9.66 -0.91 -2.92
CA ILE A 47 -9.96 -2.11 -3.69
C ILE A 47 -10.92 -1.79 -4.83
N ASP A 48 -10.59 -2.27 -6.02
CA ASP A 48 -11.49 -2.30 -7.17
C ASP A 48 -12.01 -3.74 -7.29
N ARG A 49 -13.21 -3.97 -6.79
CA ARG A 49 -13.80 -5.30 -6.73
C ARG A 49 -14.12 -5.86 -8.10
N GLU A 50 -14.53 -4.98 -9.02
CA GLU A 50 -14.93 -5.38 -10.35
C GLU A 50 -13.76 -5.85 -11.19
N ASN A 51 -12.64 -5.14 -11.13
CA ASN A 51 -11.45 -5.43 -11.95
C ASN A 51 -10.40 -6.27 -11.24
N GLY A 52 -10.59 -6.55 -9.96
CA GLY A 52 -9.64 -7.36 -9.19
C GLY A 52 -8.30 -6.67 -8.96
N SER A 53 -8.32 -5.44 -8.46
CA SER A 53 -7.10 -4.73 -8.14
C SER A 53 -7.16 -4.09 -6.75
N VAL A 54 -5.99 -3.99 -6.12
CA VAL A 54 -5.78 -3.30 -4.85
C VAL A 54 -4.71 -2.24 -5.06
N THR A 55 -4.97 -1.05 -4.58
CA THR A 55 -4.00 0.05 -4.66
C THR A 55 -3.69 0.55 -3.26
N ASN A 56 -2.41 0.57 -2.92
CA ASN A 56 -1.92 1.24 -1.72
C ASN A 56 -1.38 2.59 -2.15
N VAL A 57 -1.91 3.65 -1.60
CA VAL A 57 -1.45 5.02 -1.86
C VAL A 57 -1.01 5.62 -0.55
N SER A 58 0.24 6.04 -0.48
CA SER A 58 0.77 6.71 0.69
C SER A 58 1.34 8.08 0.32
N VAL A 59 1.18 9.03 1.22
CA VAL A 59 1.65 10.40 1.03
C VAL A 59 2.70 10.69 2.10
N TRP A 60 3.85 11.19 1.67
CA TRP A 60 5.03 11.42 2.50
C TRP A 60 5.55 12.84 2.35
N ASP A 61 6.24 13.32 3.36
CA ASP A 61 6.86 14.65 3.32
C ASP A 61 8.06 14.71 2.37
N SER A 62 8.73 13.58 2.11
CA SER A 62 9.91 13.51 1.23
C SER A 62 10.02 12.13 0.58
N LEU A 63 10.81 12.06 -0.51
CA LEU A 63 11.14 10.81 -1.18
C LEU A 63 11.94 9.87 -0.26
N ALA A 64 12.85 10.41 0.52
CA ALA A 64 13.65 9.62 1.45
C ALA A 64 12.75 8.91 2.48
N HIS A 65 11.75 9.58 3.01
CA HIS A 65 10.81 8.99 3.94
C HIS A 65 9.87 7.98 3.25
N ALA A 66 9.43 8.26 2.02
CA ALA A 66 8.64 7.29 1.25
C ALA A 66 9.38 5.96 1.06
N LYS A 67 10.68 6.01 0.84
CA LYS A 67 11.51 4.82 0.62
C LYS A 67 11.70 3.96 1.87
N GLN A 68 11.33 4.42 3.06
CA GLN A 68 11.31 3.58 4.26
C GLN A 68 10.43 2.34 4.05
N MET A 69 9.42 2.44 3.19
CA MET A 69 8.52 1.31 2.86
C MET A 69 9.26 0.15 2.21
N ASP A 70 10.36 0.40 1.52
CA ASP A 70 11.11 -0.63 0.81
C ASP A 70 11.79 -1.63 1.75
N THR A 71 12.04 -1.21 2.98
CA THR A 71 12.77 -2.00 3.98
C THR A 71 12.00 -2.25 5.27
N LEU A 72 10.73 -1.85 5.32
CA LEU A 72 9.90 -2.05 6.51
C LEU A 72 9.66 -3.56 6.74
N PRO A 73 10.17 -4.17 7.83
CA PRO A 73 10.07 -5.61 8.03
C PRO A 73 8.64 -6.13 8.05
N GLU A 74 7.72 -5.40 8.68
CA GLU A 74 6.32 -5.79 8.77
C GLU A 74 5.64 -5.83 7.40
N MET A 75 6.01 -4.91 6.50
CA MET A 75 5.50 -4.88 5.13
C MET A 75 6.11 -6.03 4.30
N LEU A 76 7.40 -6.27 4.43
CA LEU A 76 8.07 -7.36 3.75
C LEU A 76 7.53 -8.73 4.18
N ALA A 77 7.13 -8.87 5.44
CA ALA A 77 6.54 -10.10 5.95
C ALA A 77 5.15 -10.39 5.37
N GLN A 78 4.40 -9.37 5.00
CA GLN A 78 3.07 -9.54 4.40
C GLN A 78 3.12 -10.02 2.95
N ARG A 79 4.17 -9.69 2.22
CA ARG A 79 4.28 -10.00 0.79
C ARG A 79 4.11 -11.49 0.47
N PRO A 80 4.85 -12.43 1.09
CA PRO A 80 4.68 -13.85 0.79
C PRO A 80 3.29 -14.38 1.18
N ILE A 81 2.66 -13.81 2.19
CA ILE A 81 1.31 -14.20 2.63
C ILE A 81 0.28 -13.87 1.53
N VAL A 82 0.32 -12.67 0.98
CA VAL A 82 -0.62 -12.26 -0.06
C VAL A 82 -0.28 -12.90 -1.41
N GLU A 83 1.00 -13.12 -1.72
CA GLU A 83 1.41 -13.85 -2.92
C GLU A 83 0.91 -15.29 -2.91
N ALA A 84 0.95 -15.96 -1.75
CA ALA A 84 0.43 -17.32 -1.59
C ALA A 84 -1.08 -17.39 -1.84
N ALA A 85 -1.81 -16.30 -1.63
CA ALA A 85 -3.24 -16.20 -1.95
C ALA A 85 -3.52 -15.83 -3.41
N GLY A 86 -2.49 -15.74 -4.25
CA GLY A 86 -2.63 -15.46 -5.68
C GLY A 86 -2.60 -13.97 -6.03
N VAL A 87 -2.26 -13.11 -5.09
CA VAL A 87 -2.11 -11.67 -5.36
C VAL A 87 -0.78 -11.42 -6.05
N LYS A 88 -0.83 -10.67 -7.16
CA LYS A 88 0.35 -10.32 -7.96
C LYS A 88 0.71 -8.86 -7.73
N PHE A 89 1.98 -8.60 -7.41
CA PHE A 89 2.49 -7.26 -7.24
C PHE A 89 2.92 -6.67 -8.57
N GLU A 90 2.57 -5.41 -8.78
CA GLU A 90 3.04 -4.61 -9.89
C GLU A 90 4.16 -3.66 -9.43
N LYS A 91 4.68 -2.87 -10.36
CA LYS A 91 5.74 -1.92 -10.07
C LYS A 91 5.27 -0.85 -9.08
N ILE A 92 6.10 -0.57 -8.08
CA ILE A 92 5.89 0.53 -7.13
C ILE A 92 6.48 1.80 -7.74
N THR A 93 5.73 2.90 -7.67
CA THR A 93 6.16 4.21 -8.20
C THR A 93 6.06 5.28 -7.13
N ASN A 94 6.98 6.24 -7.18
CA ASN A 94 6.99 7.41 -6.32
C ASN A 94 6.88 8.66 -7.19
N HIS A 95 6.02 9.58 -6.79
CA HIS A 95 5.70 10.78 -7.55
C HIS A 95 5.87 12.02 -6.68
N GLU A 96 6.71 12.95 -7.10
CA GLU A 96 6.75 14.26 -6.48
C GLU A 96 5.50 15.04 -6.87
N SER A 97 4.83 15.62 -5.90
CA SER A 97 3.62 16.40 -6.16
C SER A 97 4.00 17.69 -6.87
N LEU A 98 3.39 17.94 -8.02
CA LEU A 98 3.56 19.21 -8.72
C LEU A 98 2.69 20.30 -8.08
N TRP A 99 1.48 19.93 -7.67
CA TRP A 99 0.57 20.81 -6.95
C TRP A 99 -0.49 19.97 -6.24
N VAL A 100 -1.04 20.51 -5.17
CA VAL A 100 -2.05 19.86 -4.34
C VAL A 100 -3.20 20.84 -4.12
N ILE A 101 -4.41 20.38 -4.29
CA ILE A 101 -5.60 21.15 -3.98
C ILE A 101 -6.25 20.54 -2.73
N SER A 102 -6.44 21.38 -1.72
CA SER A 102 -7.16 21.01 -0.49
C SER A 102 -8.32 21.97 -0.34
N PRO A 103 -9.58 21.52 -0.55
CA PRO A 103 -10.77 22.36 -0.42
C PRO A 103 -10.94 22.93 0.98
#